data_4a852edb3a1dff93776a206615b818ab
#
_entry.id   4a852edb3a1dff93776a206615b818ab
#
_cell.length_a   1.000
_cell.length_b   1.000
_cell.length_c   1.000
_cell.angle_alpha   90.00
_cell.angle_beta   90.00
_cell.angle_gamma   90.00
#
_symmetry.space_group_name_H-M   'P 1'
#
loop_
_entity.id
_entity.type
_entity.pdbx_description
1 polymer ?
#
loop_
_entity_poly.entity_id
_entity_poly.type
_entity_poly.pdbx_seq_one_letter_code
_entity_poly.pdbx_strand_id
1 'polypeptide(L)'
;MRRIEDVLDVWFDSGSMPYGQVHYPFENEEWFSGTEDEPGHFPGDFIVEYIGQTRGWFYTLHILATALFDRPAFRTCVAHGIVLGNDGQKMSKSLRNYPDVSEVFDRDGSDAMRWFLMASPILRGGNLIVTEQGIREGVRQVLLPLWNAYTFLALYAPQKGTWRTDSSNVLDRYILAKLAVLRDDLTASLDVCDISGACDDLRQFTEALTNWYVRRSRSRFWEEDADAIDTLHTVLEVTGRLAAPLLPLVSEVIWRGVTGQRSVHLTDWPSADELPADPDLVAELSDET
;
A
#
# COMPACT_ATOMS: atom_id res chain seq x y z
N MET A 1 14.68 19.15 -43.69
CA MET A 1 13.93 17.88 -43.65
C MET A 1 12.53 18.09 -44.14
N ARG A 2 11.92 17.09 -44.80
CA ARG A 2 10.51 17.14 -45.23
C ARG A 2 9.76 16.10 -44.41
N ARG A 3 8.58 16.50 -43.87
CA ARG A 3 7.71 15.56 -43.14
C ARG A 3 7.24 14.46 -44.11
N ILE A 4 7.32 13.20 -43.70
CA ILE A 4 6.71 12.08 -44.43
C ILE A 4 5.22 12.03 -44.14
N GLU A 5 4.42 11.45 -45.04
CA GLU A 5 2.96 11.40 -44.96
C GLU A 5 2.49 10.26 -44.03
N ASP A 6 3.34 9.23 -43.87
CA ASP A 6 3.06 8.09 -42.99
C ASP A 6 3.03 8.49 -41.52
N VAL A 7 2.14 7.87 -40.78
CA VAL A 7 2.02 8.03 -39.32
C VAL A 7 2.80 6.91 -38.63
N LEU A 8 3.53 7.25 -37.58
CA LEU A 8 4.19 6.23 -36.74
C LEU A 8 3.17 5.37 -36.00
N ASP A 9 3.56 4.15 -35.71
CA ASP A 9 2.79 3.26 -34.85
C ASP A 9 2.63 3.89 -33.45
N VAL A 10 1.44 3.78 -32.87
CA VAL A 10 1.12 4.35 -31.55
C VAL A 10 2.02 3.80 -30.44
N TRP A 11 2.53 2.58 -30.60
CA TRP A 11 3.47 1.99 -29.66
C TRP A 11 4.85 2.64 -29.73
N PHE A 12 5.24 3.16 -30.88
CA PHE A 12 6.45 3.97 -31.00
C PHE A 12 6.31 5.27 -30.21
N ASP A 13 5.17 5.98 -30.35
CA ASP A 13 4.91 7.21 -29.61
C ASP A 13 4.94 6.95 -28.09
N SER A 14 4.22 5.93 -27.63
CA SER A 14 4.20 5.56 -26.20
C SER A 14 5.56 5.07 -25.68
N GLY A 15 6.34 4.38 -26.51
CA GLY A 15 7.69 3.93 -26.18
C GLY A 15 8.72 5.04 -26.13
N SER A 16 8.45 6.18 -26.79
CA SER A 16 9.32 7.37 -26.78
C SER A 16 9.03 8.32 -25.61
N MET A 17 8.02 8.02 -24.79
CA MET A 17 7.55 8.87 -23.70
C MET A 17 8.66 9.36 -22.76
N PRO A 18 9.62 8.53 -22.29
CA PRO A 18 10.61 8.98 -21.32
C PRO A 18 11.42 10.21 -21.73
N TYR A 19 11.72 10.34 -23.00
CA TYR A 19 12.50 11.46 -23.55
C TYR A 19 11.62 12.44 -24.33
N GLY A 20 10.54 11.98 -24.97
CA GLY A 20 9.60 12.83 -25.68
C GLY A 20 8.88 13.84 -24.79
N GLN A 21 8.48 13.41 -23.56
CA GLN A 21 7.76 14.27 -22.62
C GLN A 21 8.57 15.48 -22.13
N VAL A 22 9.90 15.38 -22.10
CA VAL A 22 10.80 16.44 -21.66
C VAL A 22 11.53 17.12 -22.80
N HIS A 23 11.19 16.78 -24.06
CA HIS A 23 11.80 17.33 -25.28
C HIS A 23 13.31 17.10 -25.36
N TYR A 24 13.80 15.99 -24.75
CA TYR A 24 15.20 15.61 -24.86
C TYR A 24 15.54 15.19 -26.32
N PRO A 25 16.74 15.50 -26.88
CA PRO A 25 17.86 16.17 -26.24
C PRO A 25 17.91 17.70 -26.41
N PHE A 26 16.83 18.32 -26.86
CA PHE A 26 16.80 19.74 -27.21
C PHE A 26 16.59 20.64 -25.99
N GLU A 27 15.92 20.09 -24.95
CA GLU A 27 15.62 20.72 -23.68
C GLU A 27 15.80 19.69 -22.54
N ASN A 28 15.94 20.17 -21.29
CA ASN A 28 15.93 19.37 -20.07
C ASN A 28 16.98 18.22 -20.03
N GLU A 29 18.15 18.43 -20.65
CA GLU A 29 19.20 17.40 -20.70
C GLU A 29 19.70 17.00 -19.31
N GLU A 30 19.93 17.99 -18.41
CA GLU A 30 20.36 17.73 -17.03
C GLU A 30 19.30 16.95 -16.24
N TRP A 31 18.03 17.32 -16.39
CA TRP A 31 16.95 16.57 -15.75
C TRP A 31 16.90 15.11 -16.21
N PHE A 32 17.08 14.87 -17.50
CA PHE A 32 17.01 13.52 -18.09
C PHE A 32 18.26 12.69 -17.75
N SER A 33 19.45 13.22 -17.98
CA SER A 33 20.71 12.49 -17.90
C SER A 33 21.39 12.58 -16.54
N GLY A 34 21.07 13.61 -15.76
CA GLY A 34 21.77 13.96 -14.52
C GLY A 34 22.98 14.88 -14.74
N THR A 35 23.59 15.26 -13.65
CA THR A 35 24.83 16.01 -13.56
C THR A 35 25.91 15.20 -12.84
N GLU A 36 27.09 15.76 -12.63
CA GLU A 36 28.14 15.11 -11.81
C GLU A 36 27.70 14.92 -10.35
N ASP A 37 26.82 15.78 -9.82
CA ASP A 37 26.40 15.82 -8.43
C ASP A 37 25.03 15.14 -8.21
N GLU A 38 24.16 15.05 -9.23
CA GLU A 38 22.81 14.55 -9.11
C GLU A 38 22.46 13.52 -10.21
N PRO A 39 21.87 12.36 -9.84
CA PRO A 39 21.43 11.39 -10.84
C PRO A 39 20.27 11.95 -11.68
N GLY A 40 20.26 11.66 -12.96
CA GLY A 40 19.13 11.97 -13.84
C GLY A 40 17.91 11.10 -13.60
N HIS A 41 16.79 11.48 -14.22
CA HIS A 41 15.51 10.79 -14.10
C HIS A 41 15.31 9.65 -15.14
N PHE A 42 16.33 9.35 -15.93
CA PHE A 42 16.33 8.22 -16.84
C PHE A 42 17.49 7.24 -16.53
N PRO A 43 17.22 5.92 -16.42
CA PRO A 43 15.94 5.20 -16.54
C PRO A 43 14.92 5.58 -15.47
N GLY A 44 13.61 5.41 -15.78
CA GLY A 44 12.54 5.57 -14.80
C GLY A 44 12.68 4.59 -13.62
N ASP A 45 12.24 4.98 -12.43
CA ASP A 45 12.42 4.13 -11.24
C ASP A 45 11.49 2.93 -11.22
N PHE A 46 10.25 3.10 -11.70
CA PHE A 46 9.19 2.11 -11.55
C PHE A 46 8.21 2.13 -12.73
N ILE A 47 7.78 0.93 -13.15
CA ILE A 47 6.72 0.74 -14.14
C ILE A 47 5.84 -0.44 -13.74
N VAL A 48 4.52 -0.32 -13.92
CA VAL A 48 3.55 -1.38 -13.63
C VAL A 48 2.49 -1.47 -14.72
N GLU A 49 2.26 -2.67 -15.21
CA GLU A 49 1.18 -3.00 -16.14
C GLU A 49 0.97 -4.53 -16.16
N TYR A 50 -0.08 -4.99 -16.87
CA TYR A 50 -0.32 -6.42 -17.01
C TYR A 50 0.72 -7.08 -17.93
N ILE A 51 0.94 -8.38 -17.74
CA ILE A 51 1.97 -9.17 -18.42
C ILE A 51 1.92 -9.08 -19.96
N GLY A 52 0.78 -8.77 -20.55
CA GLY A 52 0.64 -8.57 -22.00
C GLY A 52 1.51 -7.46 -22.58
N GLN A 53 1.94 -6.50 -21.75
CA GLN A 53 2.82 -5.41 -22.18
C GLN A 53 4.24 -5.85 -22.50
N THR A 54 4.62 -7.08 -22.22
CA THR A 54 5.86 -7.70 -22.71
C THR A 54 5.90 -7.76 -24.25
N ARG A 55 4.75 -7.64 -24.94
CA ARG A 55 4.63 -7.52 -26.39
C ARG A 55 3.91 -6.21 -26.81
N GLY A 56 4.01 -5.18 -25.99
CA GLY A 56 3.41 -3.88 -26.21
C GLY A 56 4.31 -2.78 -25.67
N TRP A 57 3.85 -2.06 -24.66
CA TRP A 57 4.54 -0.89 -24.14
C TRP A 57 5.90 -1.18 -23.53
N PHE A 58 6.03 -2.22 -22.70
CA PHE A 58 7.33 -2.59 -22.13
C PHE A 58 8.36 -2.91 -23.21
N TYR A 59 7.93 -3.64 -24.26
CA TYR A 59 8.79 -3.99 -25.39
C TYR A 59 9.29 -2.73 -26.12
N THR A 60 8.41 -1.81 -26.49
CA THR A 60 8.80 -0.61 -27.24
C THR A 60 9.63 0.35 -26.40
N LEU A 61 9.32 0.55 -25.12
CA LEU A 61 10.17 1.29 -24.20
C LEU A 61 11.59 0.74 -24.16
N HIS A 62 11.71 -0.59 -24.00
CA HIS A 62 13.02 -1.24 -23.87
C HIS A 62 13.84 -1.20 -25.16
N ILE A 63 13.20 -1.48 -26.31
CA ILE A 63 13.88 -1.43 -27.63
C ILE A 63 14.40 -0.03 -27.92
N LEU A 64 13.58 1.01 -27.75
CA LEU A 64 13.96 2.38 -28.04
C LEU A 64 15.06 2.86 -27.06
N ALA A 65 14.92 2.56 -25.78
CA ALA A 65 15.92 2.92 -24.77
C ALA A 65 17.28 2.25 -25.05
N THR A 66 17.26 0.95 -25.39
CA THR A 66 18.47 0.22 -25.72
C THR A 66 19.14 0.77 -26.99
N ALA A 67 18.33 1.06 -28.02
CA ALA A 67 18.87 1.58 -29.30
C ALA A 67 19.47 2.99 -29.16
N LEU A 68 18.89 3.84 -28.32
CA LEU A 68 19.32 5.23 -28.17
C LEU A 68 20.36 5.44 -27.06
N PHE A 69 20.27 4.67 -25.96
CA PHE A 69 21.02 4.95 -24.74
C PHE A 69 21.82 3.76 -24.22
N ASP A 70 21.75 2.59 -24.87
CA ASP A 70 22.41 1.33 -24.47
C ASP A 70 22.11 0.92 -23.01
N ARG A 71 20.88 1.17 -22.55
CA ARG A 71 20.41 0.83 -21.20
C ARG A 71 18.90 0.63 -21.16
N PRO A 72 18.33 -0.07 -20.13
CA PRO A 72 16.90 -0.25 -20.00
C PRO A 72 16.18 1.09 -19.77
N ALA A 73 14.88 1.13 -20.09
CA ALA A 73 14.04 2.32 -19.87
C ALA A 73 13.58 2.49 -18.43
N PHE A 74 13.64 1.44 -17.63
CA PHE A 74 13.14 1.41 -16.23
C PHE A 74 14.01 0.47 -15.37
N ARG A 75 14.04 0.75 -14.07
CA ARG A 75 14.81 -0.01 -13.07
C ARG A 75 13.98 -1.13 -12.47
N THR A 76 12.73 -0.84 -12.08
CA THR A 76 11.81 -1.80 -11.47
C THR A 76 10.57 -1.97 -12.34
N CYS A 77 10.17 -3.22 -12.57
CA CYS A 77 8.98 -3.55 -13.35
C CYS A 77 8.10 -4.53 -12.58
N VAL A 78 6.87 -4.13 -12.30
CA VAL A 78 5.83 -5.04 -11.79
C VAL A 78 4.92 -5.42 -12.95
N ALA A 79 5.00 -6.69 -13.38
CA ALA A 79 4.15 -7.23 -14.44
C ALA A 79 3.06 -8.10 -13.81
N HIS A 80 1.87 -7.52 -13.61
CA HIS A 80 0.77 -8.24 -12.99
C HIS A 80 0.08 -9.22 -13.95
N GLY A 81 -0.60 -10.23 -13.38
CA GLY A 81 -1.35 -11.25 -14.11
C GLY A 81 -2.64 -10.71 -14.76
N ILE A 82 -3.44 -11.62 -15.29
CA ILE A 82 -4.68 -11.25 -15.99
C ILE A 82 -5.83 -11.22 -14.99
N VAL A 83 -6.62 -10.15 -15.04
CA VAL A 83 -7.88 -10.04 -14.32
C VAL A 83 -8.97 -10.76 -15.12
N LEU A 84 -9.61 -11.72 -14.47
CA LEU A 84 -10.66 -12.56 -15.04
C LEU A 84 -12.03 -12.17 -14.43
N GLY A 85 -13.07 -12.31 -15.21
CA GLY A 85 -14.43 -12.21 -14.73
C GLY A 85 -14.82 -13.39 -13.83
N ASN A 86 -16.01 -13.32 -13.24
CA ASN A 86 -16.55 -14.37 -12.38
C ASN A 86 -16.78 -15.73 -13.09
N ASP A 87 -16.78 -15.72 -14.43
CA ASP A 87 -16.84 -16.89 -15.30
C ASP A 87 -15.46 -17.49 -15.63
N GLY A 88 -14.38 -16.92 -15.08
CA GLY A 88 -13.00 -17.33 -15.34
C GLY A 88 -12.47 -16.92 -16.72
N GLN A 89 -13.24 -16.17 -17.52
CA GLN A 89 -12.80 -15.64 -18.80
C GLN A 89 -12.16 -14.27 -18.62
N LYS A 90 -11.31 -13.88 -19.58
CA LYS A 90 -10.74 -12.53 -19.59
C LYS A 90 -11.87 -11.50 -19.55
N MET A 91 -11.77 -10.51 -18.68
CA MET A 91 -12.73 -9.42 -18.59
C MET A 91 -12.91 -8.72 -19.94
N SER A 92 -14.15 -8.53 -20.34
CA SER A 92 -14.51 -7.90 -21.59
C SER A 92 -15.77 -7.05 -21.45
N LYS A 93 -15.72 -5.83 -22.02
CA LYS A 93 -16.89 -4.94 -22.08
C LYS A 93 -18.07 -5.57 -22.81
N SER A 94 -17.81 -6.41 -23.83
CA SER A 94 -18.85 -7.12 -24.58
C SER A 94 -19.51 -8.24 -23.80
N LEU A 95 -18.75 -8.93 -22.95
CA LEU A 95 -19.25 -10.03 -22.12
C LEU A 95 -19.90 -9.55 -20.84
N ARG A 96 -19.56 -8.34 -20.35
CA ARG A 96 -20.03 -7.78 -19.06
C ARG A 96 -19.86 -8.77 -17.90
N ASN A 97 -18.75 -9.53 -17.91
CA ASN A 97 -18.48 -10.62 -16.97
C ASN A 97 -17.71 -10.14 -15.71
N TYR A 98 -17.88 -8.89 -15.33
CA TYR A 98 -17.31 -8.31 -14.12
C TYR A 98 -18.32 -7.36 -13.45
N PRO A 99 -18.24 -7.18 -12.12
CA PRO A 99 -19.09 -6.22 -11.42
C PRO A 99 -18.87 -4.78 -11.94
N ASP A 100 -19.92 -3.99 -11.95
CA ASP A 100 -19.78 -2.55 -12.22
C ASP A 100 -18.94 -1.91 -11.10
N VAL A 101 -17.89 -1.19 -11.50
CA VAL A 101 -16.94 -0.60 -10.55
C VAL A 101 -17.62 0.44 -9.67
N SER A 102 -18.57 1.21 -10.21
CA SER A 102 -19.32 2.22 -9.46
C SER A 102 -20.20 1.56 -8.40
N GLU A 103 -20.88 0.46 -8.74
CA GLU A 103 -21.68 -0.30 -7.78
C GLU A 103 -20.83 -0.89 -6.64
N VAL A 104 -19.63 -1.37 -6.96
CA VAL A 104 -18.69 -1.87 -5.94
C VAL A 104 -18.22 -0.74 -5.04
N PHE A 105 -17.89 0.43 -5.60
CA PHE A 105 -17.44 1.57 -4.81
C PHE A 105 -18.54 2.11 -3.89
N ASP A 106 -19.76 2.18 -4.39
CA ASP A 106 -20.91 2.65 -3.60
C ASP A 106 -21.26 1.69 -2.46
N ARG A 107 -21.09 0.39 -2.67
CA ARG A 107 -21.45 -0.64 -1.70
C ARG A 107 -20.34 -0.98 -0.70
N ASP A 108 -19.13 -1.20 -1.19
CA ASP A 108 -18.01 -1.76 -0.42
C ASP A 108 -16.87 -0.74 -0.19
N GLY A 109 -16.84 0.33 -0.97
CA GLY A 109 -15.79 1.36 -0.95
C GLY A 109 -14.60 1.02 -1.84
N SER A 110 -13.88 2.06 -2.25
CA SER A 110 -12.70 1.89 -3.13
C SER A 110 -11.51 1.23 -2.42
N ASP A 111 -11.34 1.43 -1.10
CA ASP A 111 -10.30 0.74 -0.34
C ASP A 111 -10.52 -0.78 -0.29
N ALA A 112 -11.77 -1.25 -0.32
CA ALA A 112 -12.09 -2.67 -0.40
C ALA A 112 -11.61 -3.28 -1.74
N MET A 113 -11.86 -2.60 -2.84
CA MET A 113 -11.37 -3.02 -4.16
C MET A 113 -9.85 -2.96 -4.24
N ARG A 114 -9.22 -1.87 -3.73
CA ARG A 114 -7.76 -1.75 -3.68
C ARG A 114 -7.14 -2.90 -2.91
N TRP A 115 -7.64 -3.16 -1.71
CA TRP A 115 -7.15 -4.27 -0.88
C TRP A 115 -7.28 -5.62 -1.58
N PHE A 116 -8.44 -5.91 -2.14
CA PHE A 116 -8.68 -7.15 -2.87
C PHE A 116 -7.68 -7.36 -4.01
N LEU A 117 -7.37 -6.31 -4.78
CA LEU A 117 -6.39 -6.39 -5.87
C LEU A 117 -4.96 -6.55 -5.34
N MET A 118 -4.56 -5.73 -4.36
CA MET A 118 -3.19 -5.69 -3.86
C MET A 118 -2.82 -6.93 -3.01
N ALA A 119 -3.75 -7.44 -2.19
CA ALA A 119 -3.53 -8.64 -1.39
C ALA A 119 -3.59 -9.94 -2.18
N SER A 120 -3.94 -9.88 -3.48
CA SER A 120 -4.07 -11.06 -4.32
C SER A 120 -2.74 -11.47 -4.96
N PRO A 121 -2.61 -12.71 -5.45
CA PRO A 121 -1.42 -13.16 -6.16
C PRO A 121 -1.22 -12.50 -7.53
N ILE A 122 -2.12 -11.62 -7.97
CA ILE A 122 -2.05 -10.97 -9.29
C ILE A 122 -0.76 -10.17 -9.46
N LEU A 123 -0.28 -9.51 -8.41
CA LEU A 123 0.96 -8.73 -8.43
C LEU A 123 2.22 -9.58 -8.47
N ARG A 124 2.10 -10.89 -8.24
CA ARG A 124 3.16 -11.88 -8.41
C ARG A 124 3.02 -12.68 -9.72
N GLY A 125 2.25 -12.16 -10.69
CA GLY A 125 2.04 -12.77 -12.01
C GLY A 125 0.93 -13.82 -12.07
N GLY A 126 0.23 -14.10 -10.97
CA GLY A 126 -0.95 -14.97 -10.95
C GLY A 126 -2.18 -14.31 -11.57
N ASN A 127 -3.13 -15.09 -12.06
CA ASN A 127 -4.41 -14.55 -12.51
C ASN A 127 -5.36 -14.35 -11.33
N LEU A 128 -6.26 -13.36 -11.44
CA LEU A 128 -7.24 -13.05 -10.41
C LEU A 128 -8.65 -13.12 -10.99
N ILE A 129 -9.50 -13.92 -10.37
CA ILE A 129 -10.95 -13.91 -10.64
C ILE A 129 -11.59 -12.88 -9.71
N VAL A 130 -12.20 -11.84 -10.29
CA VAL A 130 -12.88 -10.80 -9.51
C VAL A 130 -14.26 -11.26 -9.12
N THR A 131 -14.49 -11.37 -7.81
CA THR A 131 -15.80 -11.72 -7.25
C THR A 131 -16.19 -10.71 -6.16
N GLU A 132 -17.48 -10.43 -6.05
CA GLU A 132 -18.01 -9.59 -4.96
C GLU A 132 -17.70 -10.18 -3.58
N GLN A 133 -17.76 -11.50 -3.45
CA GLN A 133 -17.42 -12.17 -2.20
C GLN A 133 -15.96 -11.96 -1.80
N GLY A 134 -15.03 -12.04 -2.75
CA GLY A 134 -13.61 -11.80 -2.49
C GLY A 134 -13.34 -10.37 -2.03
N ILE A 135 -14.01 -9.38 -2.64
CA ILE A 135 -13.90 -7.98 -2.22
C ILE A 135 -14.41 -7.79 -0.79
N ARG A 136 -15.59 -8.35 -0.46
CA ARG A 136 -16.16 -8.27 0.90
C ARG A 136 -15.34 -9.01 1.94
N GLU A 137 -14.62 -10.04 1.55
CA GLU A 137 -13.73 -10.76 2.47
C GLU A 137 -12.58 -9.82 2.92
N GLY A 138 -11.99 -9.06 2.01
CA GLY A 138 -11.00 -8.04 2.35
C GLY A 138 -11.52 -7.00 3.34
N VAL A 139 -12.79 -6.56 3.18
CA VAL A 139 -13.44 -5.65 4.15
C VAL A 139 -13.48 -6.27 5.54
N ARG A 140 -13.86 -7.55 5.64
CA ARG A 140 -13.97 -8.23 6.93
C ARG A 140 -12.63 -8.50 7.60
N GLN A 141 -11.60 -8.78 6.81
CA GLN A 141 -10.29 -9.17 7.33
C GLN A 141 -9.46 -7.99 7.84
N VAL A 142 -9.61 -6.80 7.28
CA VAL A 142 -8.75 -5.65 7.60
C VAL A 142 -9.52 -4.37 7.87
N LEU A 143 -10.39 -3.94 6.95
CA LEU A 143 -11.03 -2.63 7.08
C LEU A 143 -11.93 -2.55 8.32
N LEU A 144 -12.83 -3.52 8.51
CA LEU A 144 -13.70 -3.57 9.69
C LEU A 144 -12.93 -3.74 11.00
N PRO A 145 -11.93 -4.62 11.13
CA PRO A 145 -11.12 -4.70 12.34
C PRO A 145 -10.43 -3.39 12.69
N LEU A 146 -9.78 -2.71 11.73
CA LEU A 146 -9.17 -1.39 11.97
C LEU A 146 -10.20 -0.35 12.40
N TRP A 147 -11.33 -0.29 11.69
CA TRP A 147 -12.43 0.60 12.05
C TRP A 147 -12.99 0.32 13.44
N ASN A 148 -13.14 -0.95 13.80
CA ASN A 148 -13.62 -1.35 15.11
C ASN A 148 -12.62 -0.99 16.23
N ALA A 149 -11.31 -1.10 16.00
CA ALA A 149 -10.31 -0.66 16.96
C ALA A 149 -10.37 0.86 17.18
N TYR A 150 -10.52 1.64 16.12
CA TYR A 150 -10.72 3.08 16.19
C TYR A 150 -12.02 3.44 16.91
N THR A 151 -13.14 2.82 16.56
CA THR A 151 -14.44 3.06 17.20
C THR A 151 -14.40 2.69 18.68
N PHE A 152 -13.70 1.60 19.02
CA PHE A 152 -13.50 1.18 20.41
C PHE A 152 -12.76 2.27 21.20
N LEU A 153 -11.65 2.78 20.68
CA LEU A 153 -10.95 3.90 21.32
C LEU A 153 -11.88 5.12 21.49
N ALA A 154 -12.60 5.51 20.44
CA ALA A 154 -13.49 6.67 20.47
C ALA A 154 -14.64 6.53 21.49
N LEU A 155 -15.11 5.31 21.75
CA LEU A 155 -16.19 5.03 22.71
C LEU A 155 -15.70 5.02 24.16
N TYR A 156 -14.51 4.50 24.42
CA TYR A 156 -14.02 4.28 25.77
C TYR A 156 -12.94 5.27 26.25
N ALA A 157 -12.48 6.16 25.38
CA ALA A 157 -11.62 7.28 25.75
C ALA A 157 -12.43 8.56 25.95
N PRO A 158 -12.89 8.88 27.18
CA PRO A 158 -13.68 10.09 27.43
C PRO A 158 -12.88 11.36 27.19
N GLN A 159 -11.57 11.27 27.28
CA GLN A 159 -10.62 12.30 26.86
C GLN A 159 -9.79 11.76 25.70
N LYS A 160 -9.36 12.64 24.81
CA LYS A 160 -8.50 12.26 23.69
C LYS A 160 -7.20 11.67 24.22
N GLY A 161 -6.85 10.45 23.77
CA GLY A 161 -5.57 9.83 24.08
C GLY A 161 -4.39 10.67 23.58
N THR A 162 -3.22 10.42 24.14
CA THR A 162 -1.97 11.08 23.77
C THR A 162 -0.92 10.04 23.34
N TRP A 163 0.13 10.51 22.70
CA TRP A 163 1.26 9.65 22.33
C TRP A 163 1.92 9.03 23.56
N ARG A 164 2.09 7.69 23.56
CA ARG A 164 2.76 6.95 24.62
C ARG A 164 3.46 5.71 24.11
N THR A 165 4.72 5.54 24.48
CA THR A 165 5.55 4.39 24.14
C THR A 165 6.27 3.76 25.34
N ASP A 166 6.04 4.29 26.55
CA ASP A 166 6.77 3.96 27.77
C ASP A 166 5.92 3.23 28.84
N SER A 167 4.75 2.68 28.45
CA SER A 167 3.94 1.89 29.37
C SER A 167 4.71 0.71 29.96
N SER A 168 4.54 0.47 31.25
CA SER A 168 5.11 -0.69 31.93
C SER A 168 4.26 -1.96 31.79
N ASN A 169 3.04 -1.86 31.30
CA ASN A 169 2.15 -3.00 31.10
C ASN A 169 2.64 -3.89 29.96
N VAL A 170 2.71 -5.19 30.21
CA VAL A 170 3.26 -6.16 29.23
C VAL A 170 2.46 -6.21 27.94
N LEU A 171 1.13 -6.03 27.98
CA LEU A 171 0.30 -6.02 26.77
C LEU A 171 0.58 -4.79 25.91
N ASP A 172 0.78 -3.63 26.54
CA ASP A 172 1.10 -2.39 25.83
C ASP A 172 2.49 -2.45 25.19
N ARG A 173 3.48 -2.95 25.94
CA ARG A 173 4.84 -3.18 25.42
C ARG A 173 4.82 -4.13 24.23
N TYR A 174 4.06 -5.21 24.31
CA TYR A 174 3.94 -6.19 23.24
C TYR A 174 3.36 -5.58 21.97
N ILE A 175 2.22 -4.87 22.06
CA ILE A 175 1.59 -4.33 20.85
C ILE A 175 2.42 -3.21 20.21
N LEU A 176 3.15 -2.41 21.00
CA LEU A 176 4.09 -1.41 20.50
C LEU A 176 5.30 -2.06 19.81
N ALA A 177 5.83 -3.14 20.40
CA ALA A 177 6.92 -3.91 19.78
C ALA A 177 6.46 -4.61 18.48
N LYS A 178 5.26 -5.18 18.44
CA LYS A 178 4.64 -5.73 17.21
C LYS A 178 4.45 -4.66 16.15
N LEU A 179 4.12 -3.44 16.55
CA LEU A 179 3.99 -2.30 15.62
C LEU A 179 5.35 -1.89 15.03
N ALA A 180 6.43 -1.97 15.82
CA ALA A 180 7.79 -1.76 15.33
C ALA A 180 8.18 -2.84 14.30
N VAL A 181 7.86 -4.09 14.55
CA VAL A 181 8.05 -5.20 13.59
C VAL A 181 7.26 -4.94 12.31
N LEU A 182 5.97 -4.58 12.42
CA LEU A 182 5.15 -4.23 11.25
C LEU A 182 5.78 -3.13 10.41
N ARG A 183 6.29 -2.06 11.02
CA ARG A 183 6.98 -0.98 10.30
C ARG A 183 8.16 -1.51 9.50
N ASP A 184 8.99 -2.35 10.10
CA ASP A 184 10.19 -2.89 9.45
C ASP A 184 9.82 -3.85 8.31
N ASP A 185 8.86 -4.73 8.52
CA ASP A 185 8.36 -5.68 7.52
C ASP A 185 7.70 -4.96 6.35
N LEU A 186 6.84 -3.96 6.61
CA LEU A 186 6.24 -3.14 5.56
C LEU A 186 7.28 -2.35 4.77
N THR A 187 8.30 -1.79 5.45
CA THR A 187 9.39 -1.10 4.76
C THR A 187 10.11 -2.05 3.82
N ALA A 188 10.51 -3.22 4.32
CA ALA A 188 11.22 -4.21 3.52
C ALA A 188 10.38 -4.71 2.32
N SER A 189 9.09 -4.99 2.54
CA SER A 189 8.18 -5.46 1.49
C SER A 189 7.93 -4.38 0.43
N LEU A 190 7.69 -3.13 0.84
CA LEU A 190 7.40 -2.03 -0.08
C LEU A 190 8.65 -1.60 -0.88
N ASP A 191 9.85 -1.63 -0.28
CA ASP A 191 11.12 -1.29 -0.95
C ASP A 191 11.44 -2.24 -2.12
N VAL A 192 10.97 -3.49 -2.05
CA VAL A 192 11.11 -4.46 -3.15
C VAL A 192 9.84 -4.62 -3.99
N CYS A 193 8.83 -3.77 -3.77
CA CYS A 193 7.53 -3.82 -4.44
C CYS A 193 6.75 -5.14 -4.22
N ASP A 194 6.96 -5.82 -3.10
CA ASP A 194 6.14 -6.96 -2.67
C ASP A 194 4.86 -6.47 -1.97
N ILE A 195 3.96 -5.91 -2.74
CA ILE A 195 2.72 -5.31 -2.24
C ILE A 195 1.82 -6.35 -1.55
N SER A 196 1.77 -7.58 -2.08
CA SER A 196 0.95 -8.63 -1.46
C SER A 196 1.53 -9.09 -0.13
N GLY A 197 2.86 -9.13 0.03
CA GLY A 197 3.52 -9.35 1.31
C GLY A 197 3.18 -8.25 2.33
N ALA A 198 3.31 -7.00 1.91
CA ALA A 198 2.92 -5.85 2.75
C ALA A 198 1.46 -5.92 3.22
N CYS A 199 0.54 -6.37 2.36
CA CYS A 199 -0.86 -6.59 2.74
C CYS A 199 -0.99 -7.71 3.79
N ASP A 200 -0.24 -8.79 3.66
CA ASP A 200 -0.25 -9.90 4.63
C ASP A 200 0.29 -9.46 5.99
N ASP A 201 1.37 -8.68 6.02
CA ASP A 201 1.95 -8.14 7.26
C ASP A 201 0.95 -7.24 8.00
N LEU A 202 0.32 -6.30 7.27
CA LEU A 202 -0.71 -5.43 7.85
C LEU A 202 -1.93 -6.22 8.37
N ARG A 203 -2.35 -7.26 7.66
CA ARG A 203 -3.46 -8.13 8.07
C ARG A 203 -3.13 -8.86 9.38
N GLN A 204 -1.95 -9.48 9.48
CA GLN A 204 -1.50 -10.18 10.68
C GLN A 204 -1.42 -9.25 11.89
N PHE A 205 -0.87 -8.04 11.70
CA PHE A 205 -0.84 -7.04 12.76
C PHE A 205 -2.25 -6.61 13.19
N THR A 206 -3.14 -6.37 12.24
CA THR A 206 -4.54 -5.98 12.54
C THR A 206 -5.25 -7.06 13.35
N GLU A 207 -4.98 -8.34 13.08
CA GLU A 207 -5.49 -9.46 13.85
C GLU A 207 -4.95 -9.45 15.28
N ALA A 208 -3.64 -9.29 15.46
CA ALA A 208 -3.01 -9.18 16.78
C ALA A 208 -3.55 -7.97 17.57
N LEU A 209 -3.73 -6.82 16.90
CA LEU A 209 -4.30 -5.63 17.52
C LEU A 209 -5.72 -5.86 18.04
N THR A 210 -6.60 -6.43 17.21
CA THR A 210 -8.03 -6.50 17.53
C THR A 210 -8.41 -7.73 18.34
N ASN A 211 -7.99 -8.92 17.89
CA ASN A 211 -8.39 -10.19 18.49
C ASN A 211 -7.58 -10.52 19.74
N TRP A 212 -6.41 -9.95 19.89
CA TRP A 212 -5.57 -10.22 21.04
C TRP A 212 -5.43 -9.00 21.98
N TYR A 213 -4.81 -7.89 21.54
CA TYR A 213 -4.54 -6.74 22.41
C TYR A 213 -5.82 -6.05 22.91
N VAL A 214 -6.68 -5.59 22.02
CA VAL A 214 -7.93 -4.89 22.40
C VAL A 214 -8.82 -5.81 23.22
N ARG A 215 -8.94 -7.08 22.83
CA ARG A 215 -9.77 -8.06 23.54
C ARG A 215 -9.29 -8.31 24.97
N ARG A 216 -7.98 -8.44 25.19
CA ARG A 216 -7.39 -8.71 26.51
C ARG A 216 -7.32 -7.46 27.39
N SER A 217 -7.30 -6.27 26.79
CA SER A 217 -7.22 -5.00 27.51
C SER A 217 -8.57 -4.37 27.83
N ARG A 218 -9.70 -5.00 27.47
CA ARG A 218 -11.05 -4.39 27.63
C ARG A 218 -11.37 -3.86 29.02
N SER A 219 -11.04 -4.60 30.08
CA SER A 219 -11.27 -4.18 31.47
C SER A 219 -10.52 -2.90 31.81
N ARG A 220 -9.30 -2.72 31.29
CA ARG A 220 -8.50 -1.52 31.49
C ARG A 220 -9.16 -0.28 30.86
N PHE A 221 -9.76 -0.43 29.68
CA PHE A 221 -10.51 0.66 29.04
C PHE A 221 -11.78 1.03 29.82
N TRP A 222 -12.45 0.04 30.43
CA TRP A 222 -13.62 0.28 31.28
C TRP A 222 -13.24 0.98 32.59
N GLU A 223 -12.02 0.80 33.05
CA GLU A 223 -11.45 1.46 34.22
C GLU A 223 -10.76 2.79 33.88
N GLU A 224 -10.89 3.25 32.62
CA GLU A 224 -10.27 4.47 32.09
C GLU A 224 -8.74 4.52 32.31
N ASP A 225 -8.07 3.38 32.21
CA ASP A 225 -6.60 3.26 32.34
C ASP A 225 -5.92 4.10 31.24
N ALA A 226 -5.24 5.15 31.67
CA ALA A 226 -4.59 6.11 30.78
C ALA A 226 -3.50 5.44 29.91
N ASP A 227 -2.76 4.47 30.46
CA ASP A 227 -1.72 3.77 29.72
C ASP A 227 -2.31 2.96 28.55
N ALA A 228 -3.43 2.27 28.78
CA ALA A 228 -4.11 1.52 27.73
C ALA A 228 -4.69 2.45 26.64
N ILE A 229 -5.32 3.54 27.05
CA ILE A 229 -5.92 4.53 26.13
C ILE A 229 -4.84 5.19 25.27
N ASP A 230 -3.77 5.69 25.88
CA ASP A 230 -2.68 6.36 25.21
C ASP A 230 -1.88 5.40 24.30
N THR A 231 -1.68 4.15 24.73
CA THR A 231 -1.06 3.12 23.90
C THR A 231 -1.90 2.83 22.65
N LEU A 232 -3.22 2.62 22.81
CA LEU A 232 -4.07 2.36 21.63
C LEU A 232 -4.14 3.59 20.71
N HIS A 233 -4.12 4.80 21.26
CA HIS A 233 -4.02 6.03 20.48
C HIS A 233 -2.75 6.01 19.61
N THR A 234 -1.58 5.78 20.22
CA THR A 234 -0.29 5.71 19.51
C THR A 234 -0.29 4.63 18.44
N VAL A 235 -0.81 3.44 18.78
CA VAL A 235 -0.90 2.32 17.83
C VAL A 235 -1.75 2.67 16.63
N LEU A 236 -2.91 3.30 16.81
CA LEU A 236 -3.78 3.69 15.70
C LEU A 236 -3.21 4.85 14.88
N GLU A 237 -2.52 5.79 15.52
CA GLU A 237 -1.82 6.88 14.83
C GLU A 237 -0.75 6.33 13.88
N VAL A 238 0.13 5.48 14.37
CA VAL A 238 1.22 4.89 13.56
C VAL A 238 0.67 3.91 12.53
N THR A 239 -0.30 3.07 12.90
CA THR A 239 -0.95 2.15 11.94
C THR A 239 -1.61 2.92 10.81
N GLY A 240 -2.21 4.09 11.08
CA GLY A 240 -2.75 4.97 10.04
C GLY A 240 -1.70 5.40 9.04
N ARG A 241 -0.50 5.79 9.49
CA ARG A 241 0.64 6.16 8.62
C ARG A 241 1.14 4.97 7.81
N LEU A 242 1.32 3.81 8.45
CA LEU A 242 1.80 2.58 7.81
C LEU A 242 0.79 2.01 6.80
N ALA A 243 -0.49 2.09 7.07
CA ALA A 243 -1.55 1.58 6.20
C ALA A 243 -1.92 2.53 5.06
N ALA A 244 -1.54 3.81 5.12
CA ALA A 244 -1.95 4.83 4.16
C ALA A 244 -1.63 4.51 2.69
N PRO A 245 -0.47 3.92 2.32
CA PRO A 245 -0.20 3.53 0.94
C PRO A 245 -1.13 2.43 0.43
N LEU A 246 -1.59 1.55 1.30
CA LEU A 246 -2.45 0.40 0.96
C LEU A 246 -3.94 0.75 1.06
N LEU A 247 -4.35 1.45 2.11
CA LEU A 247 -5.73 1.79 2.47
C LEU A 247 -5.90 3.31 2.67
N PRO A 248 -5.74 4.14 1.62
CA PRO A 248 -5.60 5.59 1.76
C PRO A 248 -6.81 6.29 2.37
N LEU A 249 -8.02 5.79 2.17
CA LEU A 249 -9.23 6.49 2.61
C LEU A 249 -9.59 6.16 4.06
N VAL A 250 -9.57 4.88 4.43
CA VAL A 250 -9.88 4.50 5.82
C VAL A 250 -8.78 4.95 6.77
N SER A 251 -7.50 4.90 6.35
CA SER A 251 -6.38 5.43 7.13
C SER A 251 -6.52 6.93 7.39
N GLU A 252 -6.90 7.70 6.37
CA GLU A 252 -7.14 9.14 6.52
C GLU A 252 -8.21 9.43 7.56
N VAL A 253 -9.34 8.72 7.50
CA VAL A 253 -10.46 8.95 8.45
C VAL A 253 -10.05 8.58 9.87
N ILE A 254 -9.42 7.42 10.08
CA ILE A 254 -8.95 6.97 11.39
C ILE A 254 -7.92 7.94 11.95
N TRP A 255 -6.90 8.25 11.17
CA TRP A 255 -5.80 9.11 11.60
C TRP A 255 -6.27 10.52 11.95
N ARG A 256 -7.13 11.14 11.13
CA ARG A 256 -7.74 12.44 11.46
C ARG A 256 -8.60 12.39 12.71
N GLY A 257 -9.34 11.32 12.91
CA GLY A 257 -10.14 11.10 14.11
C GLY A 257 -9.29 11.00 15.37
N VAL A 258 -8.17 10.29 15.29
CA VAL A 258 -7.23 10.10 16.39
C VAL A 258 -6.44 11.37 16.67
N THR A 259 -5.80 11.97 15.67
CA THR A 259 -4.86 13.09 15.83
C THR A 259 -5.51 14.47 15.77
N GLY A 260 -6.57 14.63 14.97
CA GLY A 260 -7.18 15.91 14.63
C GLY A 260 -6.35 16.75 13.65
N GLN A 261 -5.27 16.19 13.07
CA GLN A 261 -4.41 16.89 12.13
C GLN A 261 -4.98 16.84 10.69
N ARG A 262 -4.34 17.53 9.75
CA ARG A 262 -4.87 17.81 8.42
C ARG A 262 -5.04 16.55 7.57
N SER A 263 -3.98 15.74 7.42
CA SER A 263 -4.00 14.54 6.58
C SER A 263 -2.83 13.63 6.89
N VAL A 264 -3.08 12.30 6.93
CA VAL A 264 -2.04 11.27 7.06
C VAL A 264 -1.08 11.28 5.87
N HIS A 265 -1.58 11.64 4.69
CA HIS A 265 -0.79 11.66 3.46
C HIS A 265 0.22 12.81 3.37
N LEU A 266 0.27 13.68 4.38
CA LEU A 266 1.24 14.75 4.53
C LEU A 266 2.25 14.47 5.65
N THR A 267 2.25 13.27 6.20
CA THR A 267 3.18 12.84 7.24
C THR A 267 4.30 12.01 6.66
N ASP A 268 5.43 11.97 7.38
CA ASP A 268 6.54 11.10 7.04
C ASP A 268 6.26 9.65 7.44
N TRP A 269 6.97 8.72 6.79
CA TRP A 269 6.99 7.32 7.20
C TRP A 269 7.55 7.19 8.61
N PRO A 270 6.97 6.32 9.47
CA PRO A 270 7.42 6.19 10.85
C PRO A 270 8.89 5.77 10.95
N SER A 271 9.69 6.54 11.68
CA SER A 271 11.12 6.25 11.87
C SER A 271 11.35 5.15 12.93
N ALA A 272 12.58 4.59 12.95
CA ALA A 272 12.91 3.49 13.84
C ALA A 272 12.88 3.87 15.33
N ASP A 273 13.19 5.12 15.64
CA ASP A 273 13.26 5.68 16.99
C ASP A 273 11.90 6.08 17.59
N GLU A 274 10.84 6.09 16.77
CA GLU A 274 9.49 6.41 17.25
C GLU A 274 8.87 5.27 18.10
N LEU A 275 9.30 4.02 17.90
CA LEU A 275 8.69 2.85 18.54
C LEU A 275 9.73 2.01 19.28
N PRO A 276 9.38 1.47 20.46
CA PRO A 276 10.25 0.55 21.18
C PRO A 276 10.33 -0.81 20.48
N ALA A 277 11.55 -1.35 20.37
CA ALA A 277 11.77 -2.70 19.88
C ALA A 277 11.96 -3.65 21.08
N ASP A 278 11.23 -4.76 21.10
CA ASP A 278 11.36 -5.83 22.11
C ASP A 278 11.14 -7.20 21.41
N PRO A 279 12.14 -7.67 20.64
CA PRO A 279 12.01 -8.89 19.86
C PRO A 279 11.81 -10.14 20.72
N ASP A 280 12.38 -10.18 21.93
CA ASP A 280 12.23 -11.31 22.84
C ASP A 280 10.79 -11.41 23.33
N LEU A 281 10.17 -10.30 23.72
CA LEU A 281 8.77 -10.25 24.12
C LEU A 281 7.82 -10.61 22.96
N VAL A 282 8.15 -10.16 21.76
CA VAL A 282 7.36 -10.51 20.55
C VAL A 282 7.44 -12.01 20.28
N ALA A 283 8.61 -12.62 20.38
CA ALA A 283 8.77 -14.07 20.19
C ALA A 283 8.01 -14.86 21.27
N GLU A 284 8.15 -14.50 22.55
CA GLU A 284 7.49 -15.17 23.67
C GLU A 284 5.96 -15.17 23.55
N LEU A 285 5.35 -14.04 23.20
CA LEU A 285 3.88 -13.91 23.17
C LEU A 285 3.27 -14.22 21.78
N SER A 286 4.05 -14.36 20.72
CA SER A 286 3.52 -14.74 19.40
C SER A 286 3.05 -16.20 19.37
N ASP A 287 3.61 -17.08 20.20
CA ASP A 287 3.17 -18.48 20.33
C ASP A 287 1.79 -18.61 21.01
N GLU A 288 1.30 -17.53 21.64
CA GLU A 288 0.00 -17.47 22.33
C GLU A 288 -1.10 -16.76 21.51
N THR A 289 -0.75 -16.21 20.35
CA THR A 289 -1.67 -15.48 19.44
C THR A 289 -2.10 -16.33 18.25
#